data_256421ae9bb433ba155122510cacdeff
#
_entry.id   256421ae9bb433ba155122510cacdeff
#
_cell.length_a   1.000
_cell.length_b   1.000
_cell.length_c   1.000
_cell.angle_alpha   90.00
_cell.angle_beta   90.00
_cell.angle_gamma   90.00
#
_symmetry.space_group_name_H-M   'P 1'
#
loop_
_entity.id
_entity.type
_entity.pdbx_description
1 polymer ?
#
loop_
_entity_poly.entity_id
_entity_poly.type
_entity_poly.pdbx_seq_one_letter_code
_entity_poly.pdbx_strand_id
1 'polypeptide(L)'
;MITEFQNYLSAIKGYSDNTVVAYGKDLRDFVAYVREVDEKVTWRSVTQGLIQSYVVSLHDRDLENTTIKRRVAAIRSLFDYFKTQGYLQSNPARFVQTPKKVKKLPNVISQGAIKEALMSNCTPLKTKCMIALMVETGIRLQEMLDLETKDFQAANRSIRILGKGGKERTVYYGEWSRNLLNQYVGARRGRLFDDEQRTVRHEVYECLRRFTQARQLSPHAIRHTFATVMLQNGADIKSIQSLLGHESVKTTEIYAQVAGPQVATQYELYAPKL
;
A
#
# COMPACT_ATOMS: atom_id res chain seq x y z
N MET A 1 22.93 18.07 3.22
CA MET A 1 22.32 17.85 1.90
C MET A 1 21.24 16.76 1.88
N ILE A 2 21.48 15.48 2.30
CA ILE A 2 20.38 14.48 2.33
C ILE A 2 19.27 14.91 3.29
N THR A 3 19.61 15.39 4.50
CA THR A 3 18.64 15.87 5.48
C THR A 3 17.85 17.07 4.97
N GLU A 4 18.48 18.01 4.32
CA GLU A 4 17.83 19.18 3.68
C GLU A 4 16.84 18.73 2.58
N PHE A 5 17.27 17.75 1.77
CA PHE A 5 16.41 17.15 0.77
C PHE A 5 15.20 16.42 1.41
N GLN A 6 15.41 15.69 2.52
CA GLN A 6 14.31 15.05 3.24
C GLN A 6 13.31 16.10 3.77
N ASN A 7 13.78 17.21 4.32
CA ASN A 7 12.94 18.32 4.74
C ASN A 7 12.18 18.94 3.55
N TYR A 8 12.83 19.11 2.41
CA TYR A 8 12.19 19.58 1.18
C TYR A 8 11.08 18.62 0.71
N LEU A 9 11.32 17.30 0.75
CA LEU A 9 10.30 16.30 0.38
C LEU A 9 9.08 16.35 1.30
N SER A 10 9.30 16.50 2.60
CA SER A 10 8.22 16.61 3.58
C SER A 10 7.47 17.94 3.46
N ALA A 11 8.18 19.06 3.63
CA ALA A 11 7.57 20.37 3.77
C ALA A 11 7.03 20.96 2.45
N ILE A 12 7.71 20.70 1.32
CA ILE A 12 7.38 21.34 0.03
C ILE A 12 6.67 20.36 -0.91
N LYS A 13 7.11 19.12 -0.94
CA LYS A 13 6.50 18.11 -1.85
C LYS A 13 5.37 17.33 -1.20
N GLY A 14 5.14 17.44 0.11
CA GLY A 14 4.08 16.74 0.83
C GLY A 14 4.21 15.22 0.81
N TYR A 15 5.46 14.70 0.75
CA TYR A 15 5.69 13.27 0.80
C TYR A 15 5.43 12.74 2.22
N SER A 16 4.87 11.53 2.30
CA SER A 16 4.66 10.87 3.59
C SER A 16 5.99 10.53 4.27
N ASP A 17 6.00 10.52 5.60
CA ASP A 17 7.18 10.21 6.42
C ASP A 17 7.83 8.89 6.01
N ASN A 18 7.03 7.86 5.74
CA ASN A 18 7.54 6.57 5.26
C ASN A 18 8.32 6.71 3.94
N THR A 19 7.87 7.55 3.03
CA THR A 19 8.57 7.80 1.75
C THR A 19 9.86 8.57 1.99
N VAL A 20 9.82 9.60 2.85
CA VAL A 20 11.00 10.42 3.21
C VAL A 20 12.07 9.57 3.87
N VAL A 21 11.69 8.72 4.83
CA VAL A 21 12.60 7.79 5.52
C VAL A 21 13.18 6.77 4.53
N ALA A 22 12.35 6.19 3.66
CA ALA A 22 12.80 5.22 2.66
C ALA A 22 13.80 5.85 1.67
N TYR A 23 13.51 7.04 1.16
CA TYR A 23 14.42 7.77 0.26
C TYR A 23 15.73 8.14 0.97
N GLY A 24 15.68 8.58 2.21
CA GLY A 24 16.88 8.86 2.99
C GLY A 24 17.78 7.63 3.16
N LYS A 25 17.18 6.45 3.42
CA LYS A 25 17.93 5.18 3.49
C LYS A 25 18.56 4.81 2.14
N ASP A 26 17.78 4.92 1.06
CA ASP A 26 18.24 4.61 -0.29
C ASP A 26 19.40 5.50 -0.73
N LEU A 27 19.33 6.78 -0.40
CA LEU A 27 20.38 7.75 -0.71
C LEU A 27 21.64 7.51 0.11
N ARG A 28 21.53 7.11 1.37
CA ARG A 28 22.71 6.74 2.19
C ARG A 28 23.40 5.49 1.63
N ASP A 29 22.65 4.49 1.17
CA ASP A 29 23.20 3.30 0.51
C ASP A 29 23.93 3.68 -0.81
N PHE A 30 23.35 4.59 -1.58
CA PHE A 30 23.99 5.12 -2.78
C PHE A 30 25.29 5.88 -2.47
N VAL A 31 25.29 6.75 -1.45
CA VAL A 31 26.50 7.47 -1.02
C VAL A 31 27.59 6.52 -0.56
N ALA A 32 27.24 5.48 0.19
CA ALA A 32 28.19 4.45 0.61
C ALA A 32 28.87 3.79 -0.61
N TYR A 33 28.07 3.32 -1.57
CA TYR A 33 28.58 2.73 -2.81
C TYR A 33 29.51 3.68 -3.60
N VAL A 34 29.09 4.93 -3.75
CA VAL A 34 29.86 5.92 -4.52
C VAL A 34 31.22 6.20 -3.87
N ARG A 35 31.27 6.23 -2.51
CA ARG A 35 32.52 6.42 -1.76
C ARG A 35 33.43 5.19 -1.81
N GLU A 36 32.88 3.99 -1.92
CA GLU A 36 33.68 2.77 -2.16
C GLU A 36 34.38 2.80 -3.54
N VAL A 37 33.72 3.41 -4.54
CA VAL A 37 34.28 3.53 -5.90
C VAL A 37 35.31 4.67 -5.99
N ASP A 38 35.00 5.81 -5.37
CA ASP A 38 35.89 6.98 -5.32
C ASP A 38 35.58 7.79 -4.04
N GLU A 39 36.52 7.76 -3.09
CA GLU A 39 36.39 8.45 -1.81
C GLU A 39 36.27 9.98 -1.95
N LYS A 40 36.83 10.56 -3.02
CA LYS A 40 36.83 12.00 -3.29
C LYS A 40 35.60 12.48 -4.09
N VAL A 41 34.69 11.58 -4.40
CA VAL A 41 33.50 11.92 -5.18
C VAL A 41 32.65 12.98 -4.48
N THR A 42 32.18 13.95 -5.26
CA THR A 42 31.23 14.99 -4.83
C THR A 42 29.94 14.84 -5.64
N TRP A 43 28.88 15.46 -5.18
CA TRP A 43 27.59 15.44 -5.93
C TRP A 43 27.73 16.02 -7.35
N ARG A 44 28.72 16.91 -7.58
CA ARG A 44 28.98 17.50 -8.91
C ARG A 44 29.70 16.56 -9.86
N SER A 45 30.47 15.61 -9.33
CA SER A 45 31.23 14.65 -10.14
C SER A 45 30.48 13.33 -10.37
N VAL A 46 29.29 13.15 -9.78
CA VAL A 46 28.45 11.96 -10.04
C VAL A 46 27.97 11.98 -11.49
N THR A 47 28.33 10.94 -12.23
CA THR A 47 27.95 10.76 -13.64
C THR A 47 26.79 9.78 -13.80
N GLN A 48 26.15 9.81 -14.97
CA GLN A 48 25.16 8.78 -15.34
C GLN A 48 25.77 7.38 -15.29
N GLY A 49 27.02 7.19 -15.75
CA GLY A 49 27.72 5.90 -15.74
C GLY A 49 27.89 5.36 -14.32
N LEU A 50 28.28 6.22 -13.36
CA LEU A 50 28.44 5.82 -11.96
C LEU A 50 27.10 5.36 -11.35
N ILE A 51 25.99 6.07 -11.66
CA ILE A 51 24.66 5.65 -11.21
C ILE A 51 24.23 4.35 -11.89
N GLN A 52 24.56 4.15 -13.15
CA GLN A 52 24.27 2.91 -13.88
C GLN A 52 25.05 1.73 -13.29
N SER A 53 26.31 1.91 -12.92
CA SER A 53 27.11 0.89 -12.21
C SER A 53 26.52 0.53 -10.84
N TYR A 54 25.98 1.53 -10.11
CA TYR A 54 25.23 1.26 -8.88
C TYR A 54 23.99 0.39 -9.15
N VAL A 55 23.24 0.65 -10.22
CA VAL A 55 22.08 -0.18 -10.59
C VAL A 55 22.50 -1.63 -10.86
N VAL A 56 23.64 -1.85 -11.54
CA VAL A 56 24.19 -3.19 -11.76
C VAL A 56 24.55 -3.84 -10.42
N SER A 57 25.26 -3.15 -9.54
CA SER A 57 25.62 -3.69 -8.21
C SER A 57 24.40 -4.05 -7.36
N LEU A 58 23.27 -3.35 -7.49
CA LEU A 58 22.03 -3.72 -6.82
C LEU A 58 21.42 -5.00 -7.39
N HIS A 59 21.55 -5.22 -8.68
CA HIS A 59 21.12 -6.46 -9.33
C HIS A 59 22.00 -7.65 -8.89
N ASP A 60 23.30 -7.46 -8.82
CA ASP A 60 24.25 -8.49 -8.36
C ASP A 60 24.05 -8.87 -6.87
N ARG A 61 23.46 -7.96 -6.10
CA ARG A 61 23.03 -8.18 -4.71
C ARG A 61 21.62 -8.81 -4.62
N ASP A 62 21.07 -9.33 -5.71
CA ASP A 62 19.75 -9.96 -5.81
C ASP A 62 18.57 -9.10 -5.30
N LEU A 63 18.67 -7.77 -5.42
CA LEU A 63 17.57 -6.92 -5.01
C LEU A 63 16.40 -7.01 -6.01
N GLU A 64 15.19 -7.03 -5.47
CA GLU A 64 13.96 -6.98 -6.27
C GLU A 64 13.92 -5.74 -7.19
N ASN A 65 13.49 -5.93 -8.45
CA ASN A 65 13.38 -4.86 -9.45
C ASN A 65 12.58 -3.64 -8.97
N THR A 66 11.58 -3.85 -8.10
CA THR A 66 10.79 -2.78 -7.48
C THR A 66 11.62 -1.95 -6.51
N THR A 67 12.52 -2.57 -5.76
CA THR A 67 13.46 -1.91 -4.86
C THR A 67 14.48 -1.10 -5.65
N ILE A 68 15.05 -1.68 -6.71
CA ILE A 68 16.00 -0.99 -7.60
C ILE A 68 15.34 0.25 -8.20
N LYS A 69 14.13 0.13 -8.73
CA LYS A 69 13.37 1.29 -9.27
C LYS A 69 13.13 2.38 -8.25
N ARG A 70 12.77 2.03 -7.00
CA ARG A 70 12.56 3.02 -5.94
C ARG A 70 13.86 3.75 -5.60
N ARG A 71 15.00 3.03 -5.50
CA ARG A 71 16.32 3.62 -5.24
C ARG A 71 16.72 4.61 -6.34
N VAL A 72 16.55 4.22 -7.61
CA VAL A 72 16.81 5.14 -8.73
C VAL A 72 15.86 6.34 -8.72
N ALA A 73 14.60 6.16 -8.34
CA ALA A 73 13.66 7.27 -8.21
C ALA A 73 14.09 8.25 -7.09
N ALA A 74 14.59 7.75 -5.96
CA ALA A 74 15.15 8.58 -4.89
C ALA A 74 16.35 9.39 -5.38
N ILE A 75 17.28 8.75 -6.11
CA ILE A 75 18.45 9.41 -6.69
C ILE A 75 18.01 10.48 -7.71
N ARG A 76 17.10 10.16 -8.63
CA ARG A 76 16.55 11.15 -9.58
C ARG A 76 15.94 12.34 -8.88
N SER A 77 15.15 12.11 -7.86
CA SER A 77 14.49 13.16 -7.08
C SER A 77 15.50 14.06 -6.35
N LEU A 78 16.58 13.49 -5.81
CA LEU A 78 17.67 14.27 -5.21
C LEU A 78 18.38 15.16 -6.25
N PHE A 79 18.72 14.61 -7.41
CA PHE A 79 19.39 15.38 -8.46
C PHE A 79 18.46 16.41 -9.12
N ASP A 80 17.16 16.18 -9.19
CA ASP A 80 16.18 17.19 -9.59
C ASP A 80 16.11 18.32 -8.54
N TYR A 81 16.16 17.99 -7.25
CA TYR A 81 16.27 18.99 -6.19
C TYR A 81 17.55 19.83 -6.34
N PHE A 82 18.71 19.22 -6.56
CA PHE A 82 19.96 19.94 -6.78
C PHE A 82 19.90 20.87 -8.00
N LYS A 83 19.26 20.42 -9.08
CA LYS A 83 19.03 21.28 -10.25
C LYS A 83 18.13 22.47 -9.91
N THR A 84 17.04 22.24 -9.20
CA THR A 84 16.09 23.29 -8.79
C THR A 84 16.75 24.32 -7.87
N GLN A 85 17.68 23.89 -7.00
CA GLN A 85 18.42 24.76 -6.10
C GLN A 85 19.65 25.45 -6.77
N GLY A 86 19.87 25.19 -8.06
CA GLY A 86 21.01 25.76 -8.78
C GLY A 86 22.38 25.13 -8.46
N TYR A 87 22.42 24.04 -7.70
CA TYR A 87 23.68 23.34 -7.40
C TYR A 87 24.26 22.61 -8.62
N LEU A 88 23.38 22.18 -9.54
CA LEU A 88 23.72 21.49 -10.78
C LEU A 88 22.92 22.04 -11.97
N GLN A 89 23.52 21.98 -13.15
CA GLN A 89 22.85 22.39 -14.39
C GLN A 89 21.93 21.28 -14.96
N SER A 90 22.28 20.02 -14.73
CA SER A 90 21.55 18.86 -15.26
C SER A 90 21.44 17.75 -14.23
N ASN A 91 20.47 16.86 -14.43
CA ASN A 91 20.28 15.68 -13.60
C ASN A 91 20.95 14.45 -14.24
N PRO A 92 22.08 13.92 -13.69
CA PRO A 92 22.76 12.77 -14.26
C PRO A 92 21.95 11.47 -14.17
N ALA A 93 20.96 11.41 -13.29
CA ALA A 93 20.09 10.24 -13.14
C ALA A 93 18.94 10.20 -14.15
N ARG A 94 18.75 11.25 -14.96
CA ARG A 94 17.57 11.39 -15.84
C ARG A 94 17.39 10.20 -16.77
N PHE A 95 18.46 9.73 -17.39
CA PHE A 95 18.43 8.67 -18.41
C PHE A 95 18.95 7.33 -17.91
N VAL A 96 19.19 7.19 -16.60
CA VAL A 96 19.61 5.91 -15.99
C VAL A 96 18.53 4.86 -16.24
N GLN A 97 18.95 3.73 -16.79
CA GLN A 97 18.04 2.62 -17.07
C GLN A 97 17.76 1.78 -15.81
N THR A 98 16.54 1.31 -15.68
CA THR A 98 16.16 0.40 -14.59
C THR A 98 15.60 -0.89 -15.16
N PRO A 99 15.73 -2.02 -14.45
CA PRO A 99 15.19 -3.29 -14.91
C PRO A 99 13.71 -3.18 -15.27
N LYS A 100 13.26 -3.89 -16.30
CA LYS A 100 11.83 -3.95 -16.65
C LYS A 100 11.03 -4.54 -15.49
N LYS A 101 9.81 -4.04 -15.28
CA LYS A 101 8.89 -4.62 -14.30
C LYS A 101 8.44 -5.98 -14.81
N VAL A 102 8.85 -7.05 -14.15
CA VAL A 102 8.27 -8.37 -14.41
C VAL A 102 6.84 -8.35 -13.85
N LYS A 103 5.86 -8.62 -14.71
CA LYS A 103 4.47 -8.81 -14.27
C LYS A 103 4.41 -10.15 -13.51
N LYS A 104 4.50 -10.11 -12.20
CA LYS A 104 4.20 -11.28 -11.37
C LYS A 104 2.68 -11.48 -11.38
N LEU A 105 2.25 -12.73 -11.50
CA LEU A 105 0.84 -13.07 -11.34
C LEU A 105 0.34 -12.57 -9.96
N PRO A 106 -0.90 -12.11 -9.89
CA PRO A 106 -1.50 -11.70 -8.63
C PRO A 106 -1.40 -12.81 -7.58
N ASN A 107 -0.92 -12.48 -6.39
CA ASN A 107 -0.91 -13.42 -5.28
C ASN A 107 -2.26 -13.35 -4.58
N VAL A 108 -3.15 -14.28 -4.91
CA VAL A 108 -4.52 -14.38 -4.38
C VAL A 108 -4.53 -15.44 -3.29
N ILE A 109 -5.09 -15.10 -2.13
CA ILE A 109 -5.35 -16.05 -1.05
C ILE A 109 -6.70 -16.71 -1.33
N SER A 110 -6.77 -18.04 -1.30
CA SER A 110 -8.02 -18.74 -1.58
C SER A 110 -9.11 -18.37 -0.57
N GLN A 111 -10.33 -18.23 -1.03
CA GLN A 111 -11.49 -17.94 -0.16
C GLN A 111 -11.69 -19.05 0.89
N GLY A 112 -11.42 -20.31 0.52
CA GLY A 112 -11.46 -21.45 1.45
C GLY A 112 -10.51 -21.26 2.63
N ALA A 113 -9.24 -20.91 2.38
CA ALA A 113 -8.26 -20.67 3.43
C ALA A 113 -8.66 -19.50 4.36
N ILE A 114 -9.23 -18.44 3.80
CA ILE A 114 -9.74 -17.31 4.60
C ILE A 114 -10.89 -17.78 5.48
N LYS A 115 -11.84 -18.52 4.91
CA LYS A 115 -12.97 -19.07 5.65
C LYS A 115 -12.53 -19.97 6.78
N GLU A 116 -11.60 -20.90 6.54
CA GLU A 116 -11.03 -21.76 7.56
C GLU A 116 -10.38 -20.95 8.69
N ALA A 117 -9.60 -19.91 8.35
CA ALA A 117 -9.00 -19.01 9.34
C ALA A 117 -10.05 -18.30 10.21
N LEU A 118 -11.16 -17.85 9.61
CA LEU A 118 -12.25 -17.17 10.31
C LEU A 118 -13.06 -18.14 11.20
N MET A 119 -13.21 -19.40 10.80
CA MET A 119 -13.94 -20.42 11.57
C MET A 119 -13.07 -21.04 12.66
N SER A 120 -11.75 -21.00 12.57
CA SER A 120 -10.84 -21.65 13.50
C SER A 120 -10.95 -21.08 14.92
N ASN A 121 -11.05 -21.95 15.91
CA ASN A 121 -11.03 -21.55 17.33
C ASN A 121 -9.64 -21.05 17.78
N CYS A 122 -8.59 -21.35 17.03
CA CYS A 122 -7.23 -20.89 17.31
C CYS A 122 -6.96 -19.46 16.82
N THR A 123 -7.89 -18.84 16.08
CA THR A 123 -7.76 -17.47 15.60
C THR A 123 -8.43 -16.51 16.59
N PRO A 124 -7.71 -15.55 17.19
CA PRO A 124 -8.29 -14.56 18.10
C PRO A 124 -9.40 -13.76 17.41
N LEU A 125 -10.45 -13.41 18.16
CA LEU A 125 -11.61 -12.68 17.65
C LEU A 125 -11.19 -11.36 16.96
N LYS A 126 -10.25 -10.62 17.55
CA LYS A 126 -9.68 -9.39 16.96
C LYS A 126 -9.10 -9.65 15.56
N THR A 127 -8.28 -10.68 15.43
CA THR A 127 -7.64 -11.04 14.16
C THR A 127 -8.67 -11.50 13.12
N LYS A 128 -9.72 -12.24 13.56
CA LYS A 128 -10.85 -12.57 12.68
C LYS A 128 -11.55 -11.30 12.16
N CYS A 129 -11.85 -10.34 13.04
CA CYS A 129 -12.46 -9.06 12.63
C CYS A 129 -11.60 -8.32 11.60
N MET A 130 -10.28 -8.24 11.83
CA MET A 130 -9.35 -7.58 10.90
C MET A 130 -9.33 -8.27 9.54
N ILE A 131 -9.22 -9.61 9.50
CA ILE A 131 -9.20 -10.39 8.26
C ILE A 131 -10.53 -10.23 7.50
N ALA A 132 -11.67 -10.40 8.21
CA ALA A 132 -12.99 -10.27 7.59
C ALA A 132 -13.20 -8.87 6.98
N LEU A 133 -12.91 -7.81 7.73
CA LEU A 133 -12.98 -6.44 7.22
C LEU A 133 -12.12 -6.25 5.97
N MET A 134 -10.86 -6.68 6.01
CA MET A 134 -9.96 -6.52 4.86
C MET A 134 -10.43 -7.29 3.63
N VAL A 135 -10.95 -8.52 3.79
CA VAL A 135 -11.37 -9.34 2.66
C VAL A 135 -12.73 -8.94 2.10
N GLU A 136 -13.63 -8.40 2.91
CA GLU A 136 -14.95 -7.96 2.47
C GLU A 136 -14.97 -6.53 1.93
N THR A 137 -14.07 -5.64 2.43
CA THR A 137 -14.07 -4.21 2.04
C THR A 137 -12.91 -3.81 1.14
N GLY A 138 -11.84 -4.60 1.11
CA GLY A 138 -10.59 -4.21 0.46
C GLY A 138 -9.91 -2.99 1.09
N ILE A 139 -10.20 -2.63 2.33
CA ILE A 139 -9.63 -1.48 3.05
C ILE A 139 -8.10 -1.59 3.17
N ARG A 140 -7.38 -0.45 3.16
CA ARG A 140 -5.94 -0.43 3.46
C ARG A 140 -5.71 -0.65 4.94
N LEU A 141 -4.57 -1.29 5.30
CA LEU A 141 -4.22 -1.56 6.69
C LEU A 141 -4.26 -0.28 7.56
N GLN A 142 -3.68 0.82 7.11
CA GLN A 142 -3.69 2.06 7.89
C GLN A 142 -5.12 2.61 8.05
N GLU A 143 -5.90 2.61 6.98
CA GLU A 143 -7.30 3.04 7.03
C GLU A 143 -8.11 2.20 8.01
N MET A 144 -7.87 0.88 8.07
CA MET A 144 -8.52 -0.01 9.05
C MET A 144 -8.12 0.32 10.49
N LEU A 145 -6.84 0.62 10.73
CA LEU A 145 -6.35 1.00 12.06
C LEU A 145 -6.83 2.38 12.52
N ASP A 146 -7.15 3.26 11.58
CA ASP A 146 -7.69 4.59 11.86
C ASP A 146 -9.22 4.60 12.05
N LEU A 147 -9.91 3.44 11.86
CA LEU A 147 -11.36 3.34 12.05
C LEU A 147 -11.77 3.55 13.49
N GLU A 148 -12.79 4.36 13.66
CA GLU A 148 -13.51 4.52 14.91
C GLU A 148 -14.91 3.90 14.83
N THR A 149 -15.50 3.58 15.98
CA THR A 149 -16.86 3.02 16.05
C THR A 149 -17.93 3.92 15.41
N LYS A 150 -17.71 5.24 15.38
CA LYS A 150 -18.60 6.22 14.73
C LYS A 150 -18.62 6.15 13.20
N ASP A 151 -17.60 5.52 12.59
CA ASP A 151 -17.47 5.44 11.12
C ASP A 151 -18.38 4.34 10.53
N PHE A 152 -18.92 3.49 11.39
CA PHE A 152 -19.78 2.39 10.98
C PHE A 152 -21.25 2.79 10.94
N GLN A 153 -21.91 2.49 9.85
CA GLN A 153 -23.35 2.65 9.65
C GLN A 153 -24.00 1.26 9.57
N ALA A 154 -24.49 0.76 10.71
CA ALA A 154 -25.01 -0.60 10.82
C ALA A 154 -26.25 -0.85 9.94
N ALA A 155 -27.08 0.18 9.71
CA ALA A 155 -28.32 0.05 8.93
C ALA A 155 -28.08 -0.38 7.48
N ASN A 156 -27.02 0.12 6.84
CA ASN A 156 -26.67 -0.19 5.45
C ASN A 156 -25.34 -0.93 5.29
N ARG A 157 -24.78 -1.42 6.40
CA ARG A 157 -23.51 -2.16 6.45
C ARG A 157 -22.37 -1.42 5.73
N SER A 158 -22.25 -0.14 5.97
CA SER A 158 -21.22 0.68 5.35
C SER A 158 -20.26 1.30 6.37
N ILE A 159 -19.10 1.65 5.90
CA ILE A 159 -18.03 2.30 6.65
C ILE A 159 -17.57 3.52 5.87
N ARG A 160 -17.53 4.66 6.52
CA ARG A 160 -16.93 5.86 5.99
C ARG A 160 -15.42 5.82 6.23
N ILE A 161 -14.64 5.94 5.18
CA ILE A 161 -13.18 5.89 5.23
C ILE A 161 -12.63 7.23 4.78
N LEU A 162 -11.76 7.81 5.61
CA LEU A 162 -10.97 8.98 5.26
C LEU A 162 -9.67 8.53 4.60
N GLY A 163 -9.52 8.78 3.32
CA GLY A 163 -8.34 8.44 2.54
C GLY A 163 -7.26 9.53 2.56
N LYS A 164 -6.16 9.27 1.86
CA LYS A 164 -5.07 10.23 1.71
C LYS A 164 -5.57 11.53 1.07
N GLY A 165 -5.13 12.67 1.63
CA GLY A 165 -5.53 14.00 1.15
C GLY A 165 -6.94 14.43 1.56
N GLY A 166 -7.53 13.81 2.60
CA GLY A 166 -8.85 14.17 3.12
C GLY A 166 -10.03 13.69 2.27
N LYS A 167 -9.80 12.85 1.26
CA LYS A 167 -10.87 12.31 0.42
C LYS A 167 -11.63 11.22 1.15
N GLU A 168 -12.94 11.39 1.28
CA GLU A 168 -13.82 10.39 1.87
C GLU A 168 -14.31 9.40 0.81
N ARG A 169 -14.46 8.15 1.21
CA ARG A 169 -15.18 7.13 0.46
C ARG A 169 -15.97 6.23 1.38
N THR A 170 -17.03 5.64 0.86
CA THR A 170 -17.81 4.63 1.54
C THR A 170 -17.43 3.24 1.01
N VAL A 171 -17.21 2.30 1.92
CA VAL A 171 -17.09 0.87 1.60
C VAL A 171 -18.18 0.10 2.33
N TYR A 172 -18.47 -1.10 1.84
CA TYR A 172 -19.52 -1.94 2.38
C TYR A 172 -18.89 -3.21 2.95
N TYR A 173 -19.50 -3.79 4.01
CA TYR A 173 -19.03 -5.01 4.62
C TYR A 173 -20.14 -6.06 4.67
N GLY A 174 -19.75 -7.33 4.63
CA GLY A 174 -20.65 -8.47 4.58
C GLY A 174 -21.06 -8.98 5.96
N GLU A 175 -21.74 -10.11 5.96
CA GLU A 175 -22.28 -10.74 7.18
C GLU A 175 -21.17 -11.24 8.12
N TRP A 176 -20.03 -11.69 7.60
CA TRP A 176 -18.92 -12.12 8.44
C TRP A 176 -18.37 -10.98 9.29
N SER A 177 -18.06 -9.85 8.66
CA SER A 177 -17.62 -8.66 9.40
C SER A 177 -18.70 -8.20 10.39
N ARG A 178 -19.97 -8.18 9.98
CA ARG A 178 -21.08 -7.80 10.86
C ARG A 178 -21.12 -8.64 12.12
N ASN A 179 -21.13 -9.96 11.97
CA ASN A 179 -21.25 -10.89 13.09
C ASN A 179 -20.04 -10.83 14.02
N LEU A 180 -18.83 -10.76 13.46
CA LEU A 180 -17.60 -10.65 14.23
C LEU A 180 -17.48 -9.29 14.93
N LEU A 181 -17.85 -8.19 14.25
CA LEU A 181 -17.83 -6.86 14.85
C LEU A 181 -18.84 -6.74 16.01
N ASN A 182 -20.03 -7.29 15.86
CA ASN A 182 -21.01 -7.29 16.95
C ASN A 182 -20.47 -7.97 18.22
N GLN A 183 -19.67 -9.03 18.05
CA GLN A 183 -19.01 -9.71 19.18
C GLN A 183 -17.82 -8.93 19.72
N TYR A 184 -17.04 -8.29 18.83
CA TYR A 184 -15.78 -7.63 19.19
C TYR A 184 -15.97 -6.23 19.76
N VAL A 185 -16.87 -5.43 19.16
CA VAL A 185 -17.03 -4.01 19.51
C VAL A 185 -17.68 -3.86 20.90
N GLY A 186 -18.77 -4.61 21.19
CA GLY A 186 -19.46 -4.50 22.46
C GLY A 186 -19.80 -3.04 22.81
N ALA A 187 -19.37 -2.60 23.99
CA ALA A 187 -19.53 -1.23 24.48
C ALA A 187 -18.36 -0.28 24.12
N ARG A 188 -17.41 -0.68 23.29
CA ARG A 188 -16.26 0.15 22.90
C ARG A 188 -16.70 1.46 22.24
N ARG A 189 -15.92 2.51 22.49
CA ARG A 189 -16.05 3.80 21.86
C ARG A 189 -14.66 4.27 21.39
N GLY A 190 -14.61 5.06 20.32
CA GLY A 190 -13.36 5.52 19.74
C GLY A 190 -12.75 4.51 18.78
N ARG A 191 -11.43 4.37 18.78
CA ARG A 191 -10.71 3.48 17.85
C ARG A 191 -11.16 2.03 17.99
N LEU A 192 -11.30 1.39 16.83
CA LEU A 192 -11.69 -0.01 16.76
C LEU A 192 -10.51 -0.95 17.08
N PHE A 193 -9.32 -0.60 16.56
CA PHE A 193 -8.07 -1.35 16.75
C PHE A 193 -6.96 -0.40 17.19
N ASP A 194 -6.29 -0.73 18.30
CA ASP A 194 -5.21 0.08 18.89
C ASP A 194 -3.83 -0.56 18.64
N ASP A 195 -3.67 -1.19 17.49
CA ASP A 195 -2.47 -1.94 17.15
C ASP A 195 -1.56 -1.18 16.19
N GLU A 196 -0.27 -1.46 16.26
CA GLU A 196 0.69 -0.99 15.26
C GLU A 196 0.60 -1.82 13.97
N GLN A 197 0.85 -1.21 12.82
CA GLN A 197 0.87 -1.91 11.53
C GLN A 197 1.75 -3.16 11.51
N ARG A 198 2.90 -3.11 12.21
CA ARG A 198 3.84 -4.23 12.27
C ARG A 198 3.22 -5.43 12.97
N THR A 199 2.56 -5.20 14.09
CA THR A 199 1.87 -6.22 14.88
C THR A 199 0.78 -6.87 14.05
N VAL A 200 -0.10 -6.07 13.43
CA VAL A 200 -1.18 -6.60 12.60
C VAL A 200 -0.66 -7.41 11.41
N ARG A 201 0.41 -6.94 10.73
CA ARG A 201 1.00 -7.71 9.64
C ARG A 201 1.51 -9.07 10.11
N HIS A 202 2.12 -9.12 11.30
CA HIS A 202 2.60 -10.37 11.89
C HIS A 202 1.43 -11.28 12.29
N GLU A 203 0.42 -10.78 12.98
CA GLU A 203 -0.76 -11.54 13.38
C GLU A 203 -1.52 -12.14 12.18
N VAL A 204 -1.74 -11.34 11.14
CA VAL A 204 -2.39 -11.78 9.90
C VAL A 204 -1.55 -12.86 9.20
N TYR A 205 -0.23 -12.66 9.11
CA TYR A 205 0.67 -13.65 8.53
C TYR A 205 0.63 -14.96 9.31
N GLU A 206 0.81 -14.92 10.63
CA GLU A 206 0.83 -16.10 11.51
C GLU A 206 -0.50 -16.84 11.50
N CYS A 207 -1.60 -16.12 11.37
CA CYS A 207 -2.92 -16.70 11.23
C CYS A 207 -3.05 -17.44 9.90
N LEU A 208 -2.87 -16.74 8.78
CA LEU A 208 -3.15 -17.29 7.45
C LEU A 208 -2.19 -18.39 7.02
N ARG A 209 -0.92 -18.37 7.43
CA ARG A 209 0.07 -19.40 7.07
C ARG A 209 -0.30 -20.81 7.54
N ARG A 210 -1.24 -20.92 8.47
CA ARG A 210 -1.75 -22.21 8.96
C ARG A 210 -2.75 -22.86 8.00
N PHE A 211 -3.35 -22.07 7.10
CA PHE A 211 -4.44 -22.48 6.23
C PHE A 211 -4.10 -22.40 4.75
N THR A 212 -2.95 -21.86 4.39
CA THR A 212 -2.53 -21.74 2.99
C THR A 212 -1.01 -21.69 2.85
N GLN A 213 -0.53 -22.17 1.70
CA GLN A 213 0.88 -22.06 1.32
C GLN A 213 1.14 -20.91 0.34
N ALA A 214 0.23 -19.95 0.23
CA ALA A 214 0.43 -18.78 -0.60
C ALA A 214 1.70 -18.02 -0.19
N ARG A 215 2.50 -17.60 -1.20
CA ARG A 215 3.82 -17.02 -0.97
C ARG A 215 3.83 -15.70 -0.22
N GLN A 216 2.76 -14.94 -0.31
CA GLN A 216 2.65 -13.63 0.33
C GLN A 216 1.34 -13.58 1.12
N LEU A 217 1.46 -13.54 2.42
CA LEU A 217 0.36 -13.46 3.36
C LEU A 217 0.47 -12.11 4.09
N SER A 218 -0.25 -11.12 3.59
CA SER A 218 -0.19 -9.77 4.13
C SER A 218 -1.54 -9.07 3.96
N PRO A 219 -1.81 -8.01 4.71
CA PRO A 219 -2.99 -7.15 4.49
C PRO A 219 -3.14 -6.70 3.04
N HIS A 220 -2.03 -6.42 2.36
CA HIS A 220 -2.06 -6.04 0.95
C HIS A 220 -2.47 -7.20 0.03
N ALA A 221 -2.05 -8.43 0.34
CA ALA A 221 -2.46 -9.62 -0.41
C ALA A 221 -3.97 -9.90 -0.22
N ILE A 222 -4.52 -9.70 0.99
CA ILE A 222 -5.96 -9.81 1.24
C ILE A 222 -6.74 -8.79 0.41
N ARG A 223 -6.32 -7.54 0.41
CA ARG A 223 -6.93 -6.48 -0.41
C ARG A 223 -6.84 -6.80 -1.91
N HIS A 224 -5.74 -7.41 -2.35
CA HIS A 224 -5.58 -7.85 -3.73
C HIS A 224 -6.52 -9.01 -4.07
N THR A 225 -6.73 -9.92 -3.11
CA THR A 225 -7.73 -11.00 -3.21
C THR A 225 -9.13 -10.43 -3.39
N PHE A 226 -9.55 -9.44 -2.59
CA PHE A 226 -10.82 -8.75 -2.74
C PHE A 226 -11.01 -8.23 -4.17
N ALA A 227 -10.04 -7.45 -4.67
CA ALA A 227 -10.12 -6.87 -6.01
C ALA A 227 -10.21 -7.95 -7.12
N THR A 228 -9.42 -9.02 -6.98
CA THR A 228 -9.38 -10.12 -7.95
C THR A 228 -10.69 -10.91 -7.94
N VAL A 229 -11.23 -11.21 -6.76
CA VAL A 229 -12.50 -11.95 -6.65
C VAL A 229 -13.66 -11.12 -7.22
N MET A 230 -13.75 -9.83 -6.90
CA MET A 230 -14.75 -8.96 -7.51
C MET A 230 -14.66 -8.95 -9.03
N LEU A 231 -13.47 -8.84 -9.58
CA LEU A 231 -13.25 -8.84 -11.03
C LEU A 231 -13.64 -10.20 -11.67
N GLN A 232 -13.26 -11.31 -11.01
CA GLN A 232 -13.62 -12.67 -11.46
C GLN A 232 -15.12 -12.92 -11.42
N ASN A 233 -15.81 -12.32 -10.44
CA ASN A 233 -17.26 -12.39 -10.33
C ASN A 233 -17.99 -11.48 -11.36
N GLY A 234 -17.28 -10.62 -12.08
CA GLY A 234 -17.84 -9.77 -13.13
C GLY A 234 -18.05 -8.30 -12.76
N ALA A 235 -17.55 -7.85 -11.59
CA ALA A 235 -17.62 -6.43 -11.23
C ALA A 235 -16.84 -5.58 -12.24
N ASP A 236 -17.36 -4.41 -12.55
CA ASP A 236 -16.65 -3.48 -13.41
C ASP A 236 -15.43 -2.87 -12.70
N ILE A 237 -14.38 -2.60 -13.47
CA ILE A 237 -13.09 -2.13 -12.92
C ILE A 237 -13.18 -0.75 -12.25
N LYS A 238 -14.12 0.10 -12.69
CA LYS A 238 -14.31 1.46 -12.13
C LYS A 238 -14.92 1.37 -10.73
N SER A 239 -15.89 0.49 -10.53
CA SER A 239 -16.50 0.20 -9.23
C SER A 239 -15.45 -0.36 -8.26
N ILE A 240 -14.60 -1.30 -8.70
CA ILE A 240 -13.50 -1.82 -7.89
C ILE A 240 -12.51 -0.71 -7.53
N GLN A 241 -12.13 0.14 -8.47
CA GLN A 241 -11.23 1.27 -8.23
C GLN A 241 -11.81 2.28 -7.23
N SER A 242 -13.11 2.56 -7.33
CA SER A 242 -13.82 3.45 -6.39
C SER A 242 -13.81 2.89 -4.97
N LEU A 243 -14.18 1.62 -4.79
CA LEU A 243 -14.14 0.94 -3.48
C LEU A 243 -12.75 0.93 -2.89
N LEU A 244 -11.74 0.67 -3.71
CA LEU A 244 -10.35 0.64 -3.27
C LEU A 244 -9.75 2.04 -3.04
N GLY A 245 -10.30 3.10 -3.60
CA GLY A 245 -9.74 4.45 -3.52
C GLY A 245 -8.35 4.53 -4.16
N HIS A 246 -8.21 4.09 -5.42
CA HIS A 246 -6.98 4.22 -6.19
C HIS A 246 -6.87 5.61 -6.81
N GLU A 247 -5.83 6.37 -6.49
CA GLU A 247 -5.61 7.77 -6.94
C GLU A 247 -5.25 7.92 -8.43
N SER A 248 -5.02 6.85 -9.15
CA SER A 248 -4.53 6.96 -10.52
C SER A 248 -5.59 6.68 -11.57
N VAL A 249 -6.47 7.64 -11.81
CA VAL A 249 -7.03 7.88 -13.15
C VAL A 249 -7.44 9.36 -13.25
N LYS A 250 -6.85 10.09 -14.19
CA LYS A 250 -7.12 11.50 -14.53
C LYS A 250 -8.56 11.81 -15.01
N THR A 251 -9.53 10.94 -14.77
CA THR A 251 -10.91 11.04 -15.28
C THR A 251 -12.00 10.89 -14.21
N THR A 252 -11.65 10.92 -12.93
CA THR A 252 -12.60 10.52 -11.86
C THR A 252 -13.49 11.67 -11.35
N GLU A 253 -13.21 12.93 -11.65
CA GLU A 253 -14.03 14.04 -11.13
C GLU A 253 -15.46 14.10 -11.68
N ILE A 254 -15.70 13.57 -12.88
CA ILE A 254 -17.04 13.58 -13.51
C ILE A 254 -17.93 12.43 -13.03
N TYR A 255 -17.34 11.32 -12.54
CA TYR A 255 -18.09 10.11 -12.16
C TYR A 255 -18.31 9.95 -10.65
N ALA A 256 -17.62 10.71 -9.82
CA ALA A 256 -17.71 10.60 -8.35
C ALA A 256 -19.11 10.97 -7.80
N GLN A 257 -19.88 11.78 -8.51
CA GLN A 257 -21.23 12.18 -8.11
C GLN A 257 -22.35 11.18 -8.51
N VAL A 258 -22.06 10.26 -9.44
CA VAL A 258 -23.05 9.29 -9.97
C VAL A 258 -22.85 7.87 -9.40
N ALA A 259 -21.74 7.61 -8.73
CA ALA A 259 -21.30 6.25 -8.40
C ALA A 259 -21.89 5.62 -7.13
N GLY A 260 -22.56 6.36 -6.27
CA GLY A 260 -22.99 5.86 -4.96
C GLY A 260 -23.91 4.63 -5.02
N PRO A 261 -25.08 4.70 -5.67
CA PRO A 261 -26.00 3.57 -5.73
C PRO A 261 -25.47 2.39 -6.55
N GLN A 262 -24.77 2.67 -7.66
CA GLN A 262 -24.19 1.64 -8.52
C GLN A 262 -23.06 0.87 -7.84
N VAL A 263 -22.22 1.54 -7.04
CA VAL A 263 -21.11 0.90 -6.32
C VAL A 263 -21.65 -0.04 -5.24
N ALA A 264 -22.70 0.34 -4.53
CA ALA A 264 -23.36 -0.54 -3.56
C ALA A 264 -23.90 -1.80 -4.20
N THR A 265 -24.62 -1.66 -5.32
CA THR A 265 -25.17 -2.79 -6.08
C THR A 265 -24.05 -3.72 -6.60
N GLN A 266 -22.96 -3.15 -7.14
CA GLN A 266 -21.80 -3.92 -7.59
C GLN A 266 -21.14 -4.67 -6.43
N TYR A 267 -21.07 -4.06 -5.26
CA TYR A 267 -20.56 -4.74 -4.07
C TYR A 267 -21.46 -5.91 -3.67
N GLU A 268 -22.77 -5.71 -3.58
CA GLU A 268 -23.71 -6.77 -3.17
C GLU A 268 -23.70 -7.97 -4.12
N LEU A 269 -23.56 -7.72 -5.42
CA LEU A 269 -23.53 -8.77 -6.43
C LEU A 269 -22.21 -9.55 -6.48
N TYR A 270 -21.08 -8.85 -6.32
CA TYR A 270 -19.76 -9.36 -6.73
C TYR A 270 -18.71 -9.44 -5.61
N ALA A 271 -19.01 -8.95 -4.39
CA ALA A 271 -18.07 -9.05 -3.28
C ALA A 271 -17.78 -10.52 -2.90
N PRO A 272 -16.61 -10.79 -2.28
CA PRO A 272 -16.30 -12.12 -1.77
C PRO A 272 -17.38 -12.60 -0.80
N LYS A 273 -17.97 -13.74 -1.10
CA LYS A 273 -18.92 -14.42 -0.21
C LYS A 273 -18.16 -15.55 0.47
N LEU A 274 -17.87 -15.37 1.75
CA LEU A 274 -17.14 -16.34 2.57
C LEU A 274 -18.05 -17.43 3.11
#